data_d64e676a6274a8fe590f1c1c96b6c2b2
#
_entry.id   d64e676a6274a8fe590f1c1c96b6c2b2
#
_cell.length_a   1.000
_cell.length_b   1.000
_cell.length_c   1.000
_cell.angle_alpha   90.00
_cell.angle_beta   90.00
_cell.angle_gamma   90.00
#
_symmetry.space_group_name_H-M   'P 1'
#
loop_
_entity.id
_entity.type
_entity.pdbx_description
1 polymer ?
#
loop_
_entity_poly.entity_id
_entity_poly.type
_entity_poly.pdbx_seq_one_letter_code
_entity_poly.pdbx_strand_id
1 'polypeptide(L)'
;GGSVMKNVAGFDLSRLMTGSMGTLGLLLEVTVKVLPQAVASCTLRFEMPQEQALAQVNVWAGQPLPLDASAWWDGLLVVRLRGAQAAVAAALPRLGGEVVPPELADAFWQGLRDHQDEFFVRSRDSVLGGQSSATLWRLSVPATAKPLALPGETLVEWFGAQRWLCTTAPAAAVHEAAAQAGGHALAWLTTTPQGVVLPEVLRRLHRQVQLAFDPDGVFDTGRLWPRART
;
A
#
# COMPACT_ATOMS: atom_id res chain seq x y z
N GLY A 1 -20.35 5.82 16.10
CA GLY A 1 -20.34 4.62 15.27
C GLY A 1 -21.55 3.75 15.53
N GLY A 2 -21.81 2.83 14.63
CA GLY A 2 -22.91 1.87 14.73
C GLY A 2 -22.85 0.92 13.53
N SER A 3 -23.55 -0.21 13.65
CA SER A 3 -23.72 -1.15 12.54
C SER A 3 -24.73 -0.57 11.55
N VAL A 4 -24.28 -0.08 10.40
CA VAL A 4 -25.13 0.50 9.37
C VAL A 4 -24.85 -0.14 8.01
N MET A 5 -25.90 -0.37 7.22
CA MET A 5 -25.73 -0.89 5.85
C MET A 5 -25.14 0.14 4.90
N LYS A 6 -25.38 1.42 5.15
CA LYS A 6 -24.87 2.57 4.39
C LYS A 6 -24.76 3.75 5.34
N ASN A 7 -23.60 4.41 5.32
CA ASN A 7 -23.45 5.69 6.01
C ASN A 7 -24.08 6.79 5.16
N VAL A 8 -25.11 7.48 5.68
CA VAL A 8 -25.92 8.43 4.90
C VAL A 8 -25.73 9.87 5.39
N ALA A 9 -25.50 10.07 6.68
CA ALA A 9 -25.32 11.39 7.30
C ALA A 9 -24.45 11.29 8.54
N GLY A 10 -23.73 12.35 8.87
CA GLY A 10 -22.85 12.46 10.03
C GLY A 10 -21.39 12.10 9.73
N PHE A 11 -20.59 12.11 10.78
CA PHE A 11 -19.16 11.81 10.68
C PHE A 11 -18.90 10.32 10.46
N ASP A 12 -18.07 9.98 9.46
CA ASP A 12 -17.63 8.62 9.19
C ASP A 12 -16.48 8.25 10.14
N LEU A 13 -16.81 7.92 11.38
CA LEU A 13 -15.82 7.50 12.38
C LEU A 13 -15.11 6.22 12.00
N SER A 14 -15.77 5.29 11.30
CA SER A 14 -15.16 4.05 10.85
C SER A 14 -14.02 4.32 9.88
N ARG A 15 -14.21 5.24 8.94
CA ARG A 15 -13.17 5.66 8.00
C ARG A 15 -12.05 6.42 8.71
N LEU A 16 -12.36 7.27 9.67
CA LEU A 16 -11.38 8.00 10.46
C LEU A 16 -10.48 7.05 11.28
N MET A 17 -11.07 6.01 11.88
CA MET A 17 -10.33 5.02 12.65
C MET A 17 -9.47 4.09 11.78
N THR A 18 -9.85 3.90 10.51
CA THR A 18 -9.08 3.07 9.58
C THR A 18 -7.73 3.72 9.30
N GLY A 19 -6.64 3.02 9.62
CA GLY A 19 -5.27 3.53 9.46
C GLY A 19 -4.80 4.46 10.57
N SER A 20 -5.57 4.66 11.65
CA SER A 20 -5.16 5.48 12.80
C SER A 20 -4.00 4.89 13.61
N MET A 21 -3.60 3.65 13.34
CA MET A 21 -2.51 2.94 14.02
C MET A 21 -2.62 2.95 15.57
N GLY A 22 -3.86 2.97 16.08
CA GLY A 22 -4.14 3.00 17.51
C GLY A 22 -3.94 4.36 18.21
N THR A 23 -3.68 5.44 17.45
CA THR A 23 -3.41 6.77 18.03
C THR A 23 -4.66 7.54 18.43
N LEU A 24 -5.85 7.08 18.05
CA LEU A 24 -7.12 7.75 18.33
C LEU A 24 -7.96 7.03 19.41
N GLY A 25 -7.58 5.81 19.80
CA GLY A 25 -8.31 5.04 20.78
C GLY A 25 -8.24 3.53 20.55
N LEU A 26 -8.83 2.79 21.49
CA LEU A 26 -8.93 1.33 21.44
C LEU A 26 -10.25 0.94 20.75
N LEU A 27 -10.15 0.12 19.70
CA LEU A 27 -11.31 -0.49 19.05
C LEU A 27 -11.64 -1.81 19.76
N LEU A 28 -12.86 -1.89 20.33
CA LEU A 28 -13.34 -3.07 21.03
C LEU A 28 -14.10 -4.01 20.11
N GLU A 29 -14.87 -3.45 19.20
CA GLU A 29 -15.71 -4.20 18.26
C GLU A 29 -15.70 -3.53 16.90
N VAL A 30 -15.61 -4.33 15.84
CA VAL A 30 -15.67 -3.86 14.45
C VAL A 30 -16.67 -4.71 13.67
N THR A 31 -17.65 -4.05 13.05
CA THR A 31 -18.58 -4.69 12.12
C THR A 31 -18.15 -4.38 10.68
N VAL A 32 -17.87 -5.44 9.90
CA VAL A 32 -17.43 -5.31 8.51
C VAL A 32 -18.49 -5.87 7.57
N LYS A 33 -18.91 -5.05 6.60
CA LYS A 33 -19.73 -5.53 5.48
C LYS A 33 -18.84 -6.28 4.51
N VAL A 34 -19.12 -7.56 4.31
CA VAL A 34 -18.40 -8.41 3.37
C VAL A 34 -19.09 -8.46 2.01
N LEU A 35 -18.33 -8.68 0.95
CA LEU A 35 -18.83 -8.96 -0.38
C LEU A 35 -18.82 -10.49 -0.63
N PRO A 36 -19.70 -11.01 -1.48
CA PRO A 36 -19.64 -12.41 -1.92
C PRO A 36 -18.27 -12.72 -2.53
N GLN A 37 -17.80 -13.94 -2.31
CA GLN A 37 -16.57 -14.40 -2.96
C GLN A 37 -16.76 -14.43 -4.48
N ALA A 38 -15.75 -13.99 -5.22
CA ALA A 38 -15.76 -14.08 -6.67
C ALA A 38 -15.74 -15.56 -7.09
N VAL A 39 -16.57 -15.93 -8.05
CA VAL A 39 -16.71 -17.30 -8.54
C VAL A 39 -15.59 -17.74 -9.49
N ALA A 40 -14.84 -16.77 -10.03
CA ALA A 40 -13.67 -17.01 -10.87
C ALA A 40 -12.52 -16.09 -10.49
N SER A 41 -11.31 -16.63 -10.56
CA SER A 41 -10.05 -15.92 -10.41
C SER A 41 -9.04 -16.44 -11.41
N CYS A 42 -8.24 -15.55 -11.99
CA CYS A 42 -7.11 -15.91 -12.84
C CYS A 42 -6.00 -14.90 -12.65
N THR A 43 -4.76 -15.38 -12.57
CA THR A 43 -3.58 -14.53 -12.47
C THR A 43 -2.76 -14.63 -13.76
N LEU A 44 -2.37 -13.47 -14.27
CA LEU A 44 -1.56 -13.33 -15.47
C LEU A 44 -0.21 -12.72 -15.08
N ARG A 45 0.85 -13.15 -15.75
CA ARG A 45 2.18 -12.53 -15.64
C ARG A 45 2.68 -11.99 -16.97
N PHE A 46 3.50 -10.93 -16.89
CA PHE A 46 4.08 -10.23 -18.03
C PHE A 46 5.50 -9.80 -17.68
N GLU A 47 6.44 -10.04 -18.57
CA GLU A 47 7.80 -9.53 -18.42
C GLU A 47 7.89 -8.13 -19.05
N MET A 48 8.15 -7.11 -18.23
CA MET A 48 8.29 -5.74 -18.69
C MET A 48 8.94 -4.82 -17.64
N PRO A 49 9.62 -3.74 -18.08
CA PRO A 49 10.19 -2.76 -17.17
C PRO A 49 9.08 -1.98 -16.42
N GLN A 50 9.43 -1.43 -15.26
CA GLN A 50 8.51 -0.71 -14.36
C GLN A 50 7.68 0.38 -15.05
N GLU A 51 8.31 1.19 -15.89
CA GLU A 51 7.63 2.30 -16.57
C GLU A 51 6.52 1.78 -17.49
N GLN A 52 6.80 0.71 -18.24
CA GLN A 52 5.81 0.08 -19.10
C GLN A 52 4.69 -0.57 -18.28
N ALA A 53 5.03 -1.24 -17.18
CA ALA A 53 4.06 -1.86 -16.28
C ALA A 53 3.08 -0.82 -15.70
N LEU A 54 3.60 0.32 -15.22
CA LEU A 54 2.79 1.42 -14.72
C LEU A 54 1.86 2.00 -15.79
N ALA A 55 2.36 2.23 -17.00
CA ALA A 55 1.55 2.71 -18.10
C ALA A 55 0.45 1.70 -18.45
N GLN A 56 0.81 0.42 -18.54
CA GLN A 56 -0.10 -0.65 -18.93
C GLN A 56 -1.23 -0.88 -17.92
N VAL A 57 -0.91 -0.95 -16.62
CA VAL A 57 -1.95 -1.15 -15.59
C VAL A 57 -2.90 0.05 -15.52
N ASN A 58 -2.42 1.27 -15.76
CA ASN A 58 -3.28 2.45 -15.81
C ASN A 58 -4.22 2.44 -17.03
N VAL A 59 -3.73 1.99 -18.19
CA VAL A 59 -4.59 1.79 -19.39
C VAL A 59 -5.66 0.74 -19.11
N TRP A 60 -5.30 -0.37 -18.48
CA TRP A 60 -6.26 -1.42 -18.14
C TRP A 60 -7.26 -0.98 -17.07
N ALA A 61 -6.83 -0.22 -16.06
CA ALA A 61 -7.71 0.31 -15.03
C ALA A 61 -8.81 1.23 -15.56
N GLY A 62 -8.59 1.88 -16.71
CA GLY A 62 -9.59 2.67 -17.42
C GLY A 62 -10.58 1.86 -18.26
N GLN A 63 -10.47 0.53 -18.30
CA GLN A 63 -11.32 -0.36 -19.10
C GLN A 63 -12.25 -1.19 -18.20
N PRO A 64 -13.38 -1.68 -18.75
CA PRO A 64 -14.31 -2.56 -18.02
C PRO A 64 -13.74 -3.99 -17.93
N LEU A 65 -12.66 -4.15 -17.20
CA LEU A 65 -11.96 -5.39 -16.93
C LEU A 65 -12.17 -5.81 -15.46
N PRO A 66 -12.30 -7.10 -15.15
CA PRO A 66 -12.46 -7.58 -13.78
C PRO A 66 -11.11 -7.61 -13.04
N LEU A 67 -10.36 -6.50 -13.09
CA LEU A 67 -9.08 -6.32 -12.42
C LEU A 67 -9.29 -6.25 -10.90
N ASP A 68 -8.55 -7.02 -10.15
CA ASP A 68 -8.66 -7.11 -8.70
C ASP A 68 -7.37 -6.68 -7.98
N ALA A 69 -6.21 -7.09 -8.49
CA ALA A 69 -4.91 -6.73 -7.92
C ALA A 69 -3.84 -6.65 -9.00
N SER A 70 -2.78 -5.90 -8.70
CA SER A 70 -1.57 -5.84 -9.51
C SER A 70 -0.35 -5.74 -8.62
N ALA A 71 0.75 -6.37 -9.03
CA ALA A 71 2.07 -6.23 -8.43
C ALA A 71 3.13 -6.21 -9.53
N TRP A 72 4.14 -5.35 -9.38
CA TRP A 72 5.31 -5.34 -10.24
C TRP A 72 6.57 -5.38 -9.38
N TRP A 73 7.46 -6.30 -9.66
CA TRP A 73 8.77 -6.41 -9.01
C TRP A 73 9.75 -7.08 -9.96
N ASP A 74 10.98 -6.61 -9.98
CA ASP A 74 12.11 -7.19 -10.71
C ASP A 74 11.82 -7.56 -12.19
N GLY A 75 11.17 -6.63 -12.91
CA GLY A 75 10.84 -6.84 -14.33
C GLY A 75 9.59 -7.67 -14.59
N LEU A 76 8.90 -8.13 -13.55
CA LEU A 76 7.72 -8.97 -13.66
C LEU A 76 6.47 -8.25 -13.17
N LEU A 77 5.49 -8.07 -14.05
CA LEU A 77 4.16 -7.61 -13.71
C LEU A 77 3.23 -8.80 -13.53
N VAL A 78 2.58 -8.89 -12.38
CA VAL A 78 1.56 -9.89 -12.06
C VAL A 78 0.21 -9.18 -11.85
N VAL A 79 -0.84 -9.66 -12.50
CA VAL A 79 -2.19 -9.07 -12.44
C VAL A 79 -3.20 -10.16 -12.12
N ARG A 80 -4.09 -9.89 -11.16
CA ARG A 80 -5.19 -10.78 -10.81
C ARG A 80 -6.51 -10.26 -11.36
N LEU A 81 -7.23 -11.14 -12.05
CA LEU A 81 -8.62 -10.97 -12.47
C LEU A 81 -9.52 -11.73 -11.51
N ARG A 82 -10.61 -11.11 -11.05
CA ARG A 82 -11.61 -11.75 -10.18
C ARG A 82 -13.01 -11.24 -10.50
N GLY A 83 -13.98 -12.15 -10.56
CA GLY A 83 -15.37 -11.76 -10.80
C GLY A 83 -16.23 -12.89 -11.34
N ALA A 84 -17.20 -12.53 -12.18
CA ALA A 84 -18.00 -13.50 -12.89
C ALA A 84 -17.15 -14.30 -13.89
N GLN A 85 -17.43 -15.59 -14.03
CA GLN A 85 -16.67 -16.49 -14.90
C GLN A 85 -16.58 -15.98 -16.35
N ALA A 86 -17.69 -15.52 -16.90
CA ALA A 86 -17.72 -14.97 -18.26
C ALA A 86 -16.84 -13.71 -18.41
N ALA A 87 -16.83 -12.84 -17.38
CA ALA A 87 -16.01 -11.62 -17.40
C ALA A 87 -14.51 -11.95 -17.37
N VAL A 88 -14.11 -12.88 -16.50
CA VAL A 88 -12.69 -13.33 -16.43
C VAL A 88 -12.30 -14.00 -17.75
N ALA A 89 -13.12 -14.93 -18.28
CA ALA A 89 -12.82 -15.61 -19.53
C ALA A 89 -12.71 -14.64 -20.73
N ALA A 90 -13.55 -13.61 -20.80
CA ALA A 90 -13.51 -12.60 -21.86
C ALA A 90 -12.29 -11.65 -21.75
N ALA A 91 -11.75 -11.46 -20.54
CA ALA A 91 -10.59 -10.59 -20.32
C ALA A 91 -9.27 -11.25 -20.75
N LEU A 92 -9.14 -12.57 -20.60
CA LEU A 92 -7.89 -13.28 -20.88
C LEU A 92 -7.33 -13.04 -22.30
N PRO A 93 -8.08 -13.24 -23.40
CA PRO A 93 -7.56 -12.99 -24.73
C PRO A 93 -7.29 -11.51 -25.02
N ARG A 94 -7.94 -10.60 -24.30
CA ARG A 94 -7.74 -9.16 -24.46
C ARG A 94 -6.44 -8.67 -23.81
N LEU A 95 -6.08 -9.24 -22.65
CA LEU A 95 -4.90 -8.87 -21.92
C LEU A 95 -3.65 -9.60 -22.44
N GLY A 96 -3.82 -10.85 -22.89
CA GLY A 96 -2.68 -11.71 -23.17
C GLY A 96 -1.90 -12.08 -21.91
N GLY A 97 -0.59 -12.28 -22.05
CA GLY A 97 0.26 -12.70 -20.95
C GLY A 97 0.21 -14.20 -20.69
N GLU A 98 0.98 -14.65 -19.73
CA GLU A 98 1.06 -16.04 -19.33
C GLU A 98 0.17 -16.29 -18.11
N VAL A 99 -0.64 -17.34 -18.14
CA VAL A 99 -1.48 -17.74 -17.01
C VAL A 99 -0.59 -18.39 -15.94
N VAL A 100 -0.66 -17.87 -14.73
CA VAL A 100 0.02 -18.46 -13.56
C VAL A 100 -0.85 -19.59 -13.00
N PRO A 101 -0.29 -20.78 -12.75
CA PRO A 101 -1.02 -21.86 -12.09
C PRO A 101 -1.66 -21.43 -10.79
N PRO A 102 -2.90 -21.87 -10.48
CA PRO A 102 -3.65 -21.37 -9.31
C PRO A 102 -2.90 -21.49 -7.99
N GLU A 103 -2.21 -22.60 -7.76
CA GLU A 103 -1.48 -22.86 -6.51
C GLU A 103 -0.32 -21.87 -6.31
N LEU A 104 0.39 -21.53 -7.40
CA LEU A 104 1.46 -20.53 -7.38
C LEU A 104 0.90 -19.11 -7.24
N ALA A 105 -0.22 -18.83 -7.91
CA ALA A 105 -0.91 -17.55 -7.82
C ALA A 105 -1.40 -17.27 -6.39
N ASP A 106 -2.04 -18.26 -5.77
CA ASP A 106 -2.55 -18.13 -4.39
C ASP A 106 -1.41 -17.93 -3.40
N ALA A 107 -0.34 -18.70 -3.50
CA ALA A 107 0.85 -18.54 -2.67
C ALA A 107 1.49 -17.15 -2.82
N PHE A 108 1.60 -16.66 -4.06
CA PHE A 108 2.13 -15.32 -4.36
C PHE A 108 1.28 -14.22 -3.73
N TRP A 109 -0.05 -14.22 -3.95
CA TRP A 109 -0.93 -13.18 -3.41
C TRP A 109 -1.04 -13.23 -1.88
N GLN A 110 -0.96 -14.42 -1.28
CA GLN A 110 -0.89 -14.55 0.18
C GLN A 110 0.44 -14.01 0.72
N GLY A 111 1.54 -14.37 0.09
CA GLY A 111 2.87 -13.88 0.46
C GLY A 111 2.95 -12.35 0.41
N LEU A 112 2.44 -11.74 -0.64
CA LEU A 112 2.34 -10.28 -0.77
C LEU A 112 1.49 -9.66 0.35
N ARG A 113 0.29 -10.19 0.58
CA ARG A 113 -0.63 -9.70 1.61
C ARG A 113 0.00 -9.75 3.00
N ASP A 114 0.69 -10.83 3.30
CA ASP A 114 1.23 -11.12 4.63
C ASP A 114 2.68 -10.64 4.80
N HIS A 115 3.23 -9.95 3.79
CA HIS A 115 4.63 -9.49 3.72
C HIS A 115 5.65 -10.65 3.91
N GLN A 116 5.35 -11.80 3.32
CA GLN A 116 6.17 -13.00 3.32
C GLN A 116 6.70 -13.35 1.92
N ASP A 117 6.37 -12.56 0.92
CA ASP A 117 6.95 -12.64 -0.41
C ASP A 117 8.46 -12.34 -0.37
N GLU A 118 9.18 -12.80 -1.38
CA GLU A 118 10.64 -12.69 -1.46
C GLU A 118 11.13 -11.24 -1.31
N PHE A 119 10.45 -10.27 -1.91
CA PHE A 119 10.78 -8.85 -1.75
C PHE A 119 10.76 -8.43 -0.27
N PHE A 120 9.71 -8.79 0.47
CA PHE A 120 9.58 -8.41 1.88
C PHE A 120 10.54 -9.15 2.78
N VAL A 121 10.84 -10.42 2.49
CA VAL A 121 11.84 -11.21 3.23
C VAL A 121 13.21 -10.57 3.05
N ARG A 122 13.66 -10.32 1.81
CA ARG A 122 14.94 -9.67 1.49
C ARG A 122 15.03 -8.26 2.10
N SER A 123 13.96 -7.49 2.03
CA SER A 123 13.89 -6.15 2.64
C SER A 123 14.06 -6.23 4.16
N ARG A 124 13.40 -7.18 4.82
CA ARG A 124 13.52 -7.39 6.26
C ARG A 124 14.96 -7.75 6.65
N ASP A 125 15.56 -8.67 5.93
CA ASP A 125 16.94 -9.10 6.17
C ASP A 125 17.92 -7.94 5.96
N SER A 126 17.70 -7.11 4.94
CA SER A 126 18.51 -5.91 4.69
C SER A 126 18.39 -4.88 5.82
N VAL A 127 17.18 -4.68 6.37
CA VAL A 127 16.94 -3.70 7.44
C VAL A 127 17.41 -4.20 8.80
N LEU A 128 17.13 -5.48 9.13
CA LEU A 128 17.37 -6.03 10.47
C LEU A 128 18.71 -6.77 10.59
N GLY A 129 19.33 -7.14 9.48
CA GLY A 129 20.59 -7.92 9.46
C GLY A 129 21.83 -7.16 9.94
N GLY A 130 21.70 -5.89 10.30
CA GLY A 130 22.77 -5.09 10.92
C GLY A 130 23.95 -4.71 10.01
N GLN A 131 23.94 -5.13 8.74
CA GLN A 131 25.02 -4.85 7.78
C GLN A 131 24.75 -3.61 6.92
N SER A 132 23.54 -3.07 6.94
CA SER A 132 23.17 -1.87 6.17
C SER A 132 22.28 -0.94 6.99
N SER A 133 22.28 0.34 6.63
CA SER A 133 21.35 1.36 7.16
C SER A 133 20.07 1.42 6.31
N ALA A 134 19.66 0.31 5.71
CA ALA A 134 18.48 0.26 4.86
C ALA A 134 17.20 0.53 5.67
N THR A 135 16.23 1.12 5.01
CA THR A 135 14.86 1.29 5.50
C THR A 135 13.90 0.80 4.43
N LEU A 136 12.89 0.06 4.83
CA LEU A 136 11.75 -0.26 3.98
C LEU A 136 10.72 0.84 4.10
N TRP A 137 10.47 1.53 3.00
CA TRP A 137 9.49 2.60 2.89
C TRP A 137 8.22 2.11 2.21
N ARG A 138 7.09 2.60 2.69
CA ARG A 138 5.81 2.54 2.00
C ARG A 138 5.48 3.93 1.48
N LEU A 139 5.37 4.05 0.14
CA LEU A 139 5.04 5.30 -0.52
C LEU A 139 3.61 5.19 -1.08
N SER A 140 2.83 6.23 -0.84
CA SER A 140 1.50 6.41 -1.43
C SER A 140 1.59 7.58 -2.40
N VAL A 141 1.41 7.30 -3.69
CA VAL A 141 1.52 8.29 -4.77
C VAL A 141 0.34 8.13 -5.73
N PRO A 142 0.03 9.11 -6.58
CA PRO A 142 -0.92 8.91 -7.67
C PRO A 142 -0.54 7.69 -8.53
N ALA A 143 -1.52 6.88 -8.92
CA ALA A 143 -1.27 5.68 -9.73
C ALA A 143 -0.52 6.00 -11.04
N THR A 144 -0.74 7.20 -11.58
CA THR A 144 -0.10 7.71 -12.80
C THR A 144 1.30 8.28 -12.60
N ALA A 145 1.81 8.32 -11.36
CA ALA A 145 3.16 8.80 -11.10
C ALA A 145 4.21 7.92 -11.78
N LYS A 146 5.21 8.53 -12.40
CA LYS A 146 6.33 7.84 -13.03
C LYS A 146 7.15 7.04 -12.00
N PRO A 147 8.03 6.12 -12.44
CA PRO A 147 9.03 5.52 -11.55
C PRO A 147 9.78 6.61 -10.78
N LEU A 148 10.01 6.38 -9.49
CA LEU A 148 10.75 7.32 -8.66
C LEU A 148 12.25 7.12 -8.89
N ALA A 149 12.97 8.22 -9.11
CA ALA A 149 14.42 8.21 -9.32
C ALA A 149 15.18 8.06 -7.98
N LEU A 150 14.94 6.94 -7.28
CA LEU A 150 15.60 6.59 -6.02
C LEU A 150 16.35 5.27 -6.17
N PRO A 151 17.54 5.15 -5.59
CA PRO A 151 18.25 3.88 -5.55
C PRO A 151 17.53 2.89 -4.63
N GLY A 152 17.62 1.62 -4.94
CA GLY A 152 17.06 0.55 -4.11
C GLY A 152 16.12 -0.37 -4.87
N GLU A 153 15.60 -1.34 -4.14
CA GLU A 153 14.70 -2.35 -4.68
C GLU A 153 13.24 -1.89 -4.49
N THR A 154 12.46 -1.92 -5.56
CA THR A 154 11.09 -1.39 -5.56
C THR A 154 10.09 -2.47 -5.94
N LEU A 155 9.05 -2.63 -5.10
CA LEU A 155 7.82 -3.36 -5.42
C LEU A 155 6.68 -2.35 -5.60
N VAL A 156 5.88 -2.52 -6.65
CA VAL A 156 4.74 -1.65 -6.96
C VAL A 156 3.45 -2.44 -6.86
N GLU A 157 2.48 -1.93 -6.14
CA GLU A 157 1.15 -2.51 -5.97
C GLU A 157 0.04 -1.50 -6.29
N TRP A 158 -1.23 -1.94 -6.19
CA TRP A 158 -2.42 -1.12 -6.30
C TRP A 158 -2.43 -0.26 -7.57
N PHE A 159 -2.12 -0.90 -8.69
CA PHE A 159 -2.08 -0.26 -10.02
C PHE A 159 -1.14 0.95 -10.08
N GLY A 160 -0.07 0.95 -9.28
CA GLY A 160 0.93 2.02 -9.22
C GLY A 160 0.78 2.99 -8.05
N ALA A 161 -0.31 2.93 -7.29
CA ALA A 161 -0.58 3.89 -6.21
C ALA A 161 0.18 3.58 -4.92
N GLN A 162 0.47 2.32 -4.64
CA GLN A 162 1.30 1.91 -3.51
C GLN A 162 2.64 1.41 -4.02
N ARG A 163 3.70 1.91 -3.43
CA ARG A 163 5.07 1.49 -3.75
C ARG A 163 5.84 1.19 -2.48
N TRP A 164 6.56 0.10 -2.52
CA TRP A 164 7.51 -0.27 -1.49
C TRP A 164 8.91 -0.01 -2.03
N LEU A 165 9.77 0.55 -1.21
CA LEU A 165 11.16 0.86 -1.56
C LEU A 165 12.06 0.45 -0.40
N CYS A 166 12.93 -0.53 -0.64
CA CYS A 166 14.02 -0.85 0.29
C CYS A 166 15.27 -0.10 -0.16
N THR A 167 15.74 0.85 0.65
CA THR A 167 16.83 1.73 0.25
C THR A 167 17.67 2.20 1.44
N THR A 168 18.93 2.53 1.16
CA THR A 168 19.85 3.24 2.06
C THR A 168 19.87 4.76 1.81
N ALA A 169 19.03 5.25 0.87
CA ALA A 169 18.93 6.68 0.61
C ALA A 169 18.49 7.46 1.85
N PRO A 170 18.97 8.69 2.04
CA PRO A 170 18.55 9.54 3.15
C PRO A 170 17.04 9.74 3.17
N ALA A 171 16.43 9.72 4.35
CA ALA A 171 14.99 9.92 4.52
C ALA A 171 14.46 11.19 3.82
N ALA A 172 15.22 12.28 3.88
CA ALA A 172 14.87 13.52 3.21
C ALA A 172 14.68 13.35 1.70
N ALA A 173 15.56 12.60 1.04
CA ALA A 173 15.47 12.33 -0.40
C ALA A 173 14.23 11.48 -0.73
N VAL A 174 13.87 10.51 0.12
CA VAL A 174 12.68 9.69 -0.07
C VAL A 174 11.40 10.52 0.10
N HIS A 175 11.33 11.35 1.14
CA HIS A 175 10.20 12.26 1.36
C HIS A 175 10.05 13.28 0.23
N GLU A 176 11.15 13.85 -0.23
CA GLU A 176 11.14 14.81 -1.34
C GLU A 176 10.65 14.17 -2.64
N ALA A 177 11.17 13.00 -3.00
CA ALA A 177 10.74 12.28 -4.20
C ALA A 177 9.25 11.91 -4.15
N ALA A 178 8.75 11.46 -2.98
CA ALA A 178 7.34 11.18 -2.79
C ALA A 178 6.47 12.44 -2.93
N ALA A 179 6.91 13.57 -2.36
CA ALA A 179 6.21 14.85 -2.45
C ALA A 179 6.18 15.39 -3.88
N GLN A 180 7.31 15.32 -4.61
CA GLN A 180 7.38 15.69 -6.03
C GLN A 180 6.46 14.84 -6.90
N ALA A 181 6.27 13.57 -6.56
CA ALA A 181 5.30 12.69 -7.20
C ALA A 181 3.84 12.96 -6.78
N GLY A 182 3.58 13.94 -5.89
CA GLY A 182 2.24 14.27 -5.39
C GLY A 182 1.73 13.34 -4.29
N GLY A 183 2.64 12.66 -3.58
CA GLY A 183 2.31 11.69 -2.55
C GLY A 183 3.07 11.89 -1.24
N HIS A 184 3.22 10.83 -0.49
CA HIS A 184 3.97 10.80 0.78
C HIS A 184 4.63 9.44 1.01
N ALA A 185 5.61 9.41 1.91
CA ALA A 185 6.33 8.23 2.31
C ALA A 185 6.23 8.00 3.83
N LEU A 186 6.15 6.73 4.22
CA LEU A 186 6.16 6.27 5.60
C LEU A 186 7.29 5.24 5.76
N ALA A 187 8.17 5.42 6.73
CA ALA A 187 9.12 4.40 7.12
C ALA A 187 8.36 3.23 7.77
N TRP A 188 8.25 2.12 7.02
CA TRP A 188 7.47 0.95 7.41
C TRP A 188 8.26 0.03 8.35
N LEU A 189 9.49 -0.27 7.95
CA LEU A 189 10.43 -1.05 8.76
C LEU A 189 11.78 -0.31 8.76
N THR A 190 12.25 0.02 9.95
CA THR A 190 13.49 0.76 10.17
C THR A 190 14.05 0.45 11.55
N THR A 191 15.36 0.48 11.68
CA THR A 191 16.06 0.39 12.98
C THR A 191 16.16 1.76 13.69
N THR A 192 15.92 2.86 12.96
CA THR A 192 15.95 4.22 13.51
C THR A 192 14.54 4.82 13.42
N PRO A 193 13.90 5.19 14.53
CA PRO A 193 12.57 5.80 14.52
C PRO A 193 12.53 7.04 13.62
N GLN A 194 11.57 7.05 12.70
CA GLN A 194 11.36 8.18 11.80
C GLN A 194 9.88 8.57 11.87
N GLY A 195 9.64 9.86 12.10
CA GLY A 195 8.28 10.40 12.10
C GLY A 195 7.71 10.52 10.69
N VAL A 196 6.40 10.64 10.62
CA VAL A 196 5.70 10.95 9.37
C VAL A 196 5.93 12.42 9.01
N VAL A 197 6.39 12.67 7.79
CA VAL A 197 6.53 14.02 7.26
C VAL A 197 5.27 14.38 6.48
N LEU A 198 4.53 15.37 6.96
CA LEU A 198 3.33 15.90 6.31
C LEU A 198 3.45 17.41 6.11
N PRO A 199 2.76 17.96 5.09
CA PRO A 199 2.56 19.41 4.97
C PRO A 199 1.97 19.99 6.27
N GLU A 200 2.36 21.20 6.63
CA GLU A 200 1.99 21.85 7.90
C GLU A 200 0.49 21.84 8.17
N VAL A 201 -0.32 22.12 7.14
CA VAL A 201 -1.79 22.12 7.25
C VAL A 201 -2.31 20.74 7.66
N LEU A 202 -1.83 19.68 7.01
CA LEU A 202 -2.24 18.30 7.34
C LEU A 202 -1.74 17.89 8.72
N ARG A 203 -0.50 18.23 9.06
CA ARG A 203 0.06 17.97 10.39
C ARG A 203 -0.79 18.61 11.49
N ARG A 204 -1.21 19.87 11.32
CA ARG A 204 -2.09 20.56 12.25
C ARG A 204 -3.45 19.88 12.38
N LEU A 205 -4.08 19.49 11.26
CA LEU A 205 -5.36 18.79 11.27
C LEU A 205 -5.27 17.45 11.99
N HIS A 206 -4.25 16.64 11.69
CA HIS A 206 -4.03 15.36 12.38
C HIS A 206 -3.86 15.55 13.89
N ARG A 207 -3.07 16.56 14.31
CA ARG A 207 -2.88 16.86 15.73
C ARG A 207 -4.19 17.30 16.41
N GLN A 208 -5.01 18.12 15.75
CA GLN A 208 -6.31 18.53 16.29
C GLN A 208 -7.25 17.33 16.45
N VAL A 209 -7.31 16.44 15.48
CA VAL A 209 -8.09 15.21 15.57
C VAL A 209 -7.59 14.34 16.72
N GLN A 210 -6.28 14.14 16.83
CA GLN A 210 -5.69 13.35 17.92
C GLN A 210 -6.04 13.94 19.28
N LEU A 211 -5.87 15.24 19.48
CA LEU A 211 -6.23 15.92 20.75
C LEU A 211 -7.73 15.83 21.07
N ALA A 212 -8.59 15.82 20.06
CA ALA A 212 -10.03 15.67 20.25
C ALA A 212 -10.44 14.26 20.72
N PHE A 213 -9.70 13.22 20.31
CA PHE A 213 -9.94 11.82 20.69
C PHE A 213 -9.12 11.37 21.90
N ASP A 214 -7.94 11.89 22.07
CA ASP A 214 -6.98 11.54 23.10
C ASP A 214 -6.38 12.81 23.75
N PRO A 215 -7.19 13.58 24.51
CA PRO A 215 -6.74 14.83 25.12
C PRO A 215 -5.60 14.63 26.12
N ASP A 216 -5.56 13.47 26.79
CA ASP A 216 -4.59 13.14 27.82
C ASP A 216 -3.32 12.45 27.25
N GLY A 217 -3.28 12.18 25.94
CA GLY A 217 -2.14 11.55 25.27
C GLY A 217 -1.87 10.10 25.69
N VAL A 218 -2.90 9.36 26.09
CA VAL A 218 -2.81 7.96 26.51
C VAL A 218 -2.43 7.05 25.35
N PHE A 219 -2.95 7.33 24.15
CA PHE A 219 -2.73 6.55 22.93
C PHE A 219 -1.60 7.11 22.06
N ASP A 220 -0.98 8.22 22.45
CA ASP A 220 0.17 8.77 21.75
C ASP A 220 1.44 7.95 22.03
N THR A 221 1.73 7.01 21.14
CA THR A 221 2.92 6.16 21.24
C THR A 221 4.19 6.84 20.72
N GLY A 222 4.10 8.04 20.15
CA GLY A 222 5.22 8.70 19.44
C GLY A 222 5.57 8.02 18.10
N ARG A 223 4.79 7.04 17.65
CA ARG A 223 5.06 6.25 16.44
C ARG A 223 4.84 7.05 15.16
N LEU A 224 3.76 7.84 15.12
CA LEU A 224 3.46 8.72 13.98
C LEU A 224 4.14 10.07 14.12
N TRP A 225 4.15 10.59 15.32
CA TRP A 225 4.74 11.89 15.66
C TRP A 225 5.77 11.69 16.76
N PRO A 226 7.08 11.87 16.49
CA PRO A 226 8.05 11.84 17.57
C PRO A 226 7.64 12.84 18.65
N ARG A 227 7.57 12.39 19.89
CA ARG A 227 7.37 13.30 21.02
C ARG A 227 8.52 14.29 21.04
N ALA A 228 8.20 15.58 21.17
CA ALA A 228 9.23 16.56 21.49
C ALA A 228 9.94 16.06 22.76
N ARG A 229 11.26 15.88 22.70
CA ARG A 229 12.05 15.59 23.91
C ARG A 229 11.86 16.80 24.81
N THR A 230 11.13 16.62 25.91
CA THR A 230 11.09 17.56 27.03
C THR A 230 12.45 17.60 27.72
#